data_2bb331cf0bfd2d0d0582a521d47b07a4
#
_entry.id   2bb331cf0bfd2d0d0582a521d47b07a4
#
_cell.length_a   1.000
_cell.length_b   1.000
_cell.length_c   1.000
_cell.angle_alpha   90.00
_cell.angle_beta   90.00
_cell.angle_gamma   90.00
#
_symmetry.space_group_name_H-M   'P 1'
#
loop_
_entity.id
_entity.type
_entity.pdbx_description
1 polymer ?
#
loop_
_entity_poly.entity_id
_entity_poly.type
_entity_poly.pdbx_seq_one_letter_code
_entity_poly.pdbx_strand_id
1 'polypeptide(L)'
;MDNFHIGPAGGSGGQPFDSYDIPEDARLTAIHVFTEWVINALQFEFVHQDGTPGGNAIIGGLGGEHHVFYLDEDEYLTGISGRAGWYIDSIRFHTNKRVSPTFGGAGGERVFSFDAPEGFELYGLFGRSGWYIDALGVYARRHIGADESWDEDEDESWLALAGEGEALPASVVVRREVIASNEALDELEDSTLAEAIAEMGADTEGEGTVDAAV
;
A
#
# COMPACT_ATOMS: atom_id res chain seq x y z
N MET A 1 7.37 11.03 12.46
CA MET A 1 6.32 10.34 11.71
C MET A 1 5.07 10.40 12.56
N ASP A 2 3.98 10.94 12.02
CA ASP A 2 2.73 11.10 12.74
C ASP A 2 1.89 9.83 12.59
N ASN A 3 2.20 8.82 13.41
CA ASN A 3 1.42 7.61 13.49
C ASN A 3 0.40 7.76 14.61
N PHE A 4 -0.85 7.41 14.37
CA PHE A 4 -1.90 7.43 15.38
C PHE A 4 -2.81 6.21 15.23
N HIS A 5 -3.61 5.97 16.26
CA HIS A 5 -4.55 4.86 16.30
C HIS A 5 -5.99 5.34 16.49
N ILE A 6 -6.94 4.59 15.94
CA ILE A 6 -8.37 4.88 16.00
C ILE A 6 -9.08 3.62 16.49
N GLY A 7 -10.01 3.79 17.41
CA GLY A 7 -10.74 2.68 18.04
C GLY A 7 -10.19 2.28 19.41
N PRO A 8 -10.40 1.05 19.88
CA PRO A 8 -11.12 -0.05 19.23
C PRO A 8 -12.65 0.01 19.36
N ALA A 9 -13.35 -0.70 18.47
CA ALA A 9 -14.74 -1.10 18.62
C ALA A 9 -14.81 -2.60 18.93
N GLY A 10 -15.87 -3.05 19.58
CA GLY A 10 -16.10 -4.46 19.92
C GLY A 10 -16.26 -4.72 21.39
N GLY A 11 -16.03 -5.96 21.79
CA GLY A 11 -16.16 -6.46 23.16
C GLY A 11 -14.82 -6.54 23.90
N SER A 12 -14.85 -7.11 25.10
CA SER A 12 -13.67 -7.27 25.97
C SER A 12 -13.16 -8.70 26.06
N GLY A 13 -13.70 -9.61 25.22
CA GLY A 13 -13.28 -11.01 25.15
C GLY A 13 -11.90 -11.20 24.57
N GLY A 14 -11.50 -12.46 24.36
CA GLY A 14 -10.25 -12.85 23.71
C GLY A 14 -8.97 -12.34 24.38
N GLN A 15 -7.86 -12.50 23.69
CA GLN A 15 -6.55 -11.99 24.11
C GLN A 15 -6.22 -10.72 23.30
N PRO A 16 -5.49 -9.76 23.88
CA PRO A 16 -5.02 -8.61 23.13
C PRO A 16 -4.08 -9.05 22.03
N PHE A 17 -4.18 -8.40 20.88
CA PHE A 17 -3.20 -8.44 19.80
C PHE A 17 -2.83 -7.03 19.38
N ASP A 18 -1.65 -6.91 18.84
CA ASP A 18 -1.10 -5.68 18.33
C ASP A 18 -0.25 -6.03 17.11
N SER A 19 -0.68 -5.58 15.94
CA SER A 19 -0.11 -5.97 14.66
C SER A 19 0.31 -4.72 13.90
N TYR A 20 1.59 -4.36 14.02
CA TYR A 20 2.23 -3.26 13.29
C TYR A 20 2.79 -3.71 11.94
N ASP A 21 2.13 -4.63 11.25
CA ASP A 21 2.84 -5.58 10.42
C ASP A 21 2.83 -5.26 8.93
N ILE A 22 2.40 -4.06 8.51
CA ILE A 22 2.73 -3.59 7.15
C ILE A 22 3.95 -2.68 7.26
N PRO A 23 5.14 -3.14 6.81
CA PRO A 23 6.37 -2.35 6.82
C PRO A 23 6.20 -1.02 6.07
N GLU A 24 7.05 -0.03 6.39
CA GLU A 24 6.99 1.29 5.73
C GLU A 24 7.34 1.22 4.24
N ASP A 25 8.16 0.26 3.86
CA ASP A 25 8.57 -0.03 2.49
C ASP A 25 7.65 -1.03 1.77
N ALA A 26 6.45 -1.28 2.29
CA ALA A 26 5.54 -2.25 1.72
C ALA A 26 4.14 -1.66 1.50
N ARG A 27 3.48 -2.13 0.43
CA ARG A 27 2.08 -1.84 0.13
C ARG A 27 1.20 -3.07 0.36
N LEU A 28 -0.01 -2.85 0.85
CA LEU A 28 -1.02 -3.88 1.02
C LEU A 28 -1.49 -4.41 -0.35
N THR A 29 -1.56 -5.73 -0.51
CA THR A 29 -1.99 -6.37 -1.77
C THR A 29 -3.27 -7.18 -1.61
N ALA A 30 -3.51 -7.74 -0.43
CA ALA A 30 -4.73 -8.50 -0.17
C ALA A 30 -5.11 -8.49 1.32
N ILE A 31 -6.40 -8.61 1.57
CA ILE A 31 -6.96 -8.82 2.89
C ILE A 31 -7.76 -10.12 2.86
N HIS A 32 -7.33 -11.09 3.65
CA HIS A 32 -8.04 -12.33 3.87
C HIS A 32 -9.02 -12.15 5.03
N VAL A 33 -10.24 -12.53 4.81
CA VAL A 33 -11.34 -12.43 5.79
C VAL A 33 -11.99 -13.80 5.94
N PHE A 34 -11.98 -14.33 7.15
CA PHE A 34 -12.69 -15.56 7.49
C PHE A 34 -13.95 -15.19 8.25
N THR A 35 -15.12 -15.65 7.78
CA THR A 35 -16.39 -15.23 8.34
C THR A 35 -17.41 -16.37 8.44
N GLU A 36 -18.23 -16.30 9.47
CA GLU A 36 -19.53 -17.00 9.55
C GLU A 36 -20.61 -15.96 9.81
N TRP A 37 -21.12 -15.91 11.03
CA TRP A 37 -22.06 -14.88 11.51
C TRP A 37 -21.37 -13.65 12.14
N VAL A 38 -20.04 -13.75 12.35
CA VAL A 38 -19.14 -12.69 12.79
C VAL A 38 -17.83 -12.78 11.99
N ILE A 39 -16.88 -11.90 12.25
CA ILE A 39 -15.52 -12.01 11.70
C ILE A 39 -14.74 -12.99 12.57
N ASN A 40 -14.35 -14.11 11.97
CA ASN A 40 -13.56 -15.15 12.62
C ASN A 40 -12.08 -14.76 12.66
N ALA A 41 -11.51 -14.40 11.50
CA ALA A 41 -10.10 -14.03 11.40
C ALA A 41 -9.84 -13.03 10.28
N LEU A 42 -8.70 -12.35 10.40
CA LEU A 42 -8.14 -11.44 9.41
C LEU A 42 -6.68 -11.74 9.19
N GLN A 43 -6.20 -11.53 7.95
CA GLN A 43 -4.78 -11.54 7.60
C GLN A 43 -4.51 -10.55 6.49
N PHE A 44 -3.40 -9.83 6.55
CA PHE A 44 -2.93 -8.95 5.50
C PHE A 44 -1.79 -9.59 4.73
N GLU A 45 -1.82 -9.45 3.41
CA GLU A 45 -0.69 -9.70 2.53
C GLU A 45 -0.20 -8.37 1.96
N PHE A 46 1.11 -8.25 1.80
CA PHE A 46 1.74 -7.05 1.28
C PHE A 46 2.94 -7.42 0.40
N VAL A 47 3.42 -6.48 -0.37
CA VAL A 47 4.64 -6.60 -1.16
C VAL A 47 5.57 -5.44 -0.82
N HIS A 48 6.85 -5.75 -0.59
CA HIS A 48 7.90 -4.76 -0.39
C HIS A 48 8.25 -4.04 -1.70
N GLN A 49 8.92 -2.89 -1.62
CA GLN A 49 9.37 -2.14 -2.80
C GLN A 49 10.30 -2.94 -3.70
N ASP A 50 11.08 -3.87 -3.16
CA ASP A 50 11.94 -4.79 -3.91
C ASP A 50 11.19 -5.95 -4.59
N GLY A 51 9.85 -5.99 -4.50
CA GLY A 51 8.99 -7.03 -5.02
C GLY A 51 8.87 -8.27 -4.15
N THR A 52 9.52 -8.32 -2.98
CA THR A 52 9.43 -9.46 -2.06
C THR A 52 8.05 -9.52 -1.43
N PRO A 53 7.30 -10.66 -1.54
CA PRO A 53 6.03 -10.82 -0.88
C PRO A 53 6.18 -11.00 0.63
N GLY A 54 5.24 -10.47 1.40
CA GLY A 54 5.15 -10.60 2.84
C GLY A 54 3.70 -10.78 3.30
N GLY A 55 3.52 -11.04 4.57
CA GLY A 55 2.20 -11.17 5.17
C GLY A 55 2.33 -11.30 6.68
N ASN A 56 1.33 -10.83 7.41
CA ASN A 56 1.30 -10.98 8.86
C ASN A 56 0.67 -12.32 9.29
N ALA A 57 0.81 -12.64 10.56
CA ALA A 57 0.13 -13.79 11.14
C ALA A 57 -1.40 -13.61 11.08
N ILE A 58 -2.11 -14.70 10.96
CA ILE A 58 -3.57 -14.70 11.04
C ILE A 58 -3.99 -14.28 12.44
N ILE A 59 -4.85 -13.28 12.53
CA ILE A 59 -5.46 -12.79 13.77
C ILE A 59 -6.84 -13.43 13.88
N GLY A 60 -7.13 -14.15 14.98
CA GLY A 60 -8.38 -14.86 15.19
C GLY A 60 -8.29 -16.35 14.90
N GLY A 61 -9.43 -17.02 14.77
CA GLY A 61 -9.54 -18.45 14.52
C GLY A 61 -9.91 -18.79 13.09
N LEU A 62 -9.25 -19.79 12.52
CA LEU A 62 -9.59 -20.30 11.20
C LEU A 62 -10.93 -21.04 11.25
N GLY A 63 -11.99 -20.44 10.73
CA GLY A 63 -13.33 -20.99 10.61
C GLY A 63 -14.16 -20.19 9.64
N GLY A 64 -15.27 -20.76 9.20
CA GLY A 64 -16.18 -20.10 8.30
C GLY A 64 -15.74 -20.08 6.85
N GLU A 65 -16.32 -19.18 6.09
CA GLU A 65 -16.04 -18.96 4.68
C GLU A 65 -14.83 -18.02 4.54
N HIS A 66 -13.92 -18.36 3.63
CA HIS A 66 -12.73 -17.58 3.34
C HIS A 66 -12.97 -16.67 2.13
N HIS A 67 -12.83 -15.39 2.33
CA HIS A 67 -12.90 -14.35 1.29
C HIS A 67 -11.55 -13.64 1.17
N VAL A 68 -11.27 -13.13 -0.01
CA VAL A 68 -10.07 -12.32 -0.27
C VAL A 68 -10.50 -11.02 -0.94
N PHE A 69 -10.09 -9.90 -0.38
CA PHE A 69 -10.22 -8.59 -0.98
C PHE A 69 -8.86 -8.15 -1.48
N TYR A 70 -8.67 -8.22 -2.81
CA TYR A 70 -7.42 -7.79 -3.47
C TYR A 70 -7.41 -6.29 -3.69
N LEU A 71 -6.25 -5.67 -3.53
CA LEU A 71 -6.01 -4.27 -3.81
C LEU A 71 -5.16 -4.13 -5.08
N ASP A 72 -5.46 -3.13 -5.89
CA ASP A 72 -4.67 -2.74 -7.05
C ASP A 72 -3.33 -2.09 -6.61
N GLU A 73 -2.43 -1.85 -7.55
CA GLU A 73 -1.07 -1.37 -7.26
C GLU A 73 -1.05 0.00 -6.56
N ASP A 74 -1.94 0.91 -6.97
CA ASP A 74 -2.13 2.26 -6.43
C ASP A 74 -3.35 2.37 -5.49
N GLU A 75 -3.82 1.23 -4.97
CA GLU A 75 -4.95 1.16 -4.03
C GLU A 75 -4.45 0.96 -2.61
N TYR A 76 -4.92 1.79 -1.67
CA TYR A 76 -4.57 1.72 -0.26
C TYR A 76 -5.80 1.92 0.62
N LEU A 77 -5.75 1.41 1.86
CA LEU A 77 -6.85 1.52 2.80
C LEU A 77 -6.95 2.94 3.36
N THR A 78 -8.14 3.53 3.24
CA THR A 78 -8.50 4.82 3.83
C THR A 78 -9.45 4.68 5.01
N GLY A 79 -10.09 3.52 5.19
CA GLY A 79 -11.01 3.33 6.30
C GLY A 79 -11.47 1.89 6.46
N ILE A 80 -12.04 1.62 7.62
CA ILE A 80 -12.73 0.37 7.96
C ILE A 80 -14.02 0.72 8.69
N SER A 81 -15.15 0.16 8.25
CA SER A 81 -16.44 0.33 8.90
C SER A 81 -17.13 -1.00 9.13
N GLY A 82 -18.12 -1.02 10.03
CA GLY A 82 -18.83 -2.25 10.29
C GLY A 82 -19.79 -2.17 11.46
N ARG A 83 -20.13 -3.34 11.99
CA ARG A 83 -20.97 -3.51 13.17
C ARG A 83 -20.27 -4.34 14.22
N ALA A 84 -20.48 -4.01 15.47
CA ALA A 84 -19.88 -4.70 16.61
C ALA A 84 -20.86 -4.86 17.75
N GLY A 85 -20.77 -6.01 18.43
CA GLY A 85 -21.41 -6.32 19.68
C GLY A 85 -20.39 -6.83 20.69
N TRP A 86 -20.46 -8.10 21.02
CA TRP A 86 -19.43 -8.84 21.76
C TRP A 86 -18.22 -9.18 20.89
N TYR A 87 -18.42 -9.21 19.57
CA TYR A 87 -17.48 -9.48 18.52
C TYR A 87 -17.58 -8.39 17.45
N ILE A 88 -16.71 -8.43 16.48
CA ILE A 88 -16.88 -7.73 15.21
C ILE A 88 -17.85 -8.57 14.37
N ASP A 89 -19.08 -8.09 14.23
CA ASP A 89 -20.15 -8.82 13.54
C ASP A 89 -20.02 -8.69 12.02
N SER A 90 -19.62 -7.52 11.54
CA SER A 90 -19.35 -7.30 10.12
C SER A 90 -18.28 -6.23 9.91
N ILE A 91 -17.64 -6.28 8.73
CA ILE A 91 -16.58 -5.35 8.33
C ILE A 91 -16.71 -4.99 6.86
N ARG A 92 -16.31 -3.77 6.53
CA ARG A 92 -16.05 -3.26 5.17
C ARG A 92 -14.73 -2.53 5.16
N PHE A 93 -14.00 -2.68 4.08
CA PHE A 93 -12.77 -1.96 3.80
C PHE A 93 -13.06 -0.83 2.82
N HIS A 94 -12.60 0.37 3.13
CA HIS A 94 -12.67 1.54 2.29
C HIS A 94 -11.27 1.80 1.75
N THR A 95 -11.15 2.01 0.45
CA THR A 95 -9.90 2.36 -0.20
C THR A 95 -10.01 3.74 -0.83
N ASN A 96 -8.91 4.27 -1.34
CA ASN A 96 -8.92 5.49 -2.14
C ASN A 96 -9.74 5.37 -3.43
N LYS A 97 -10.10 4.14 -3.86
CA LYS A 97 -10.82 3.87 -5.12
C LYS A 97 -12.23 3.34 -4.92
N ARG A 98 -12.48 2.52 -3.89
CA ARG A 98 -13.74 1.78 -3.74
C ARG A 98 -13.98 1.32 -2.31
N VAL A 99 -15.18 0.76 -2.11
CA VAL A 99 -15.55 0.08 -0.85
C VAL A 99 -15.77 -1.41 -1.15
N SER A 100 -15.25 -2.26 -0.28
CA SER A 100 -15.44 -3.71 -0.38
C SER A 100 -16.90 -4.12 -0.19
N PRO A 101 -17.31 -5.33 -0.57
CA PRO A 101 -18.50 -5.96 -0.02
C PRO A 101 -18.48 -5.96 1.51
N THR A 102 -19.64 -6.16 2.13
CA THR A 102 -19.71 -6.42 3.57
C THR A 102 -19.36 -7.89 3.82
N PHE A 103 -18.38 -8.12 4.69
CA PHE A 103 -18.03 -9.44 5.19
C PHE A 103 -18.66 -9.64 6.58
N GLY A 104 -19.08 -10.87 6.91
CA GLY A 104 -19.72 -11.21 8.19
C GLY A 104 -21.23 -11.12 8.18
N GLY A 105 -21.82 -11.07 9.36
CA GLY A 105 -23.26 -11.15 9.58
C GLY A 105 -23.95 -9.80 9.79
N ALA A 106 -25.26 -9.86 10.04
CA ALA A 106 -26.09 -8.68 10.28
C ALA A 106 -26.22 -8.31 11.77
N GLY A 107 -25.51 -9.01 12.67
CA GLY A 107 -25.51 -8.76 14.10
C GLY A 107 -24.87 -7.43 14.50
N GLY A 108 -24.62 -7.31 15.81
CA GLY A 108 -23.97 -6.13 16.40
C GLY A 108 -24.89 -4.91 16.52
N GLU A 109 -25.00 -4.38 17.73
CA GLU A 109 -25.88 -3.22 18.00
C GLU A 109 -25.22 -1.89 17.69
N ARG A 110 -23.87 -1.85 17.66
CA ARG A 110 -23.08 -0.65 17.47
C ARG A 110 -22.47 -0.61 16.07
N VAL A 111 -22.64 0.50 15.38
CA VAL A 111 -21.92 0.80 14.14
C VAL A 111 -20.61 1.49 14.49
N PHE A 112 -19.55 1.16 13.78
CA PHE A 112 -18.27 1.86 13.86
C PHE A 112 -17.79 2.27 12.49
N SER A 113 -16.99 3.34 12.43
CA SER A 113 -16.20 3.77 11.27
C SER A 113 -14.88 4.32 11.78
N PHE A 114 -13.79 3.85 11.18
CA PHE A 114 -12.44 4.31 11.45
C PHE A 114 -11.88 4.80 10.12
N ASP A 115 -11.85 6.11 9.95
CA ASP A 115 -11.43 6.75 8.72
C ASP A 115 -10.08 7.44 8.94
N ALA A 116 -9.11 7.16 8.05
CA ALA A 116 -7.84 7.86 8.03
C ALA A 116 -8.07 9.30 7.57
N PRO A 117 -7.36 10.29 8.14
CA PRO A 117 -7.38 11.64 7.61
C PRO A 117 -6.86 11.71 6.17
N GLU A 118 -7.14 12.81 5.49
CA GLU A 118 -6.61 13.05 4.15
C GLU A 118 -5.07 12.97 4.14
N GLY A 119 -4.51 12.29 3.15
CA GLY A 119 -3.08 12.03 3.05
C GLY A 119 -2.56 10.91 3.95
N PHE A 120 -3.45 10.16 4.63
CA PHE A 120 -3.09 9.02 5.47
C PHE A 120 -3.69 7.71 4.94
N GLU A 121 -3.04 6.60 5.30
CA GLU A 121 -3.49 5.24 5.04
C GLU A 121 -3.57 4.43 6.34
N LEU A 122 -4.43 3.41 6.35
CA LEU A 122 -4.46 2.44 7.42
C LEU A 122 -3.43 1.34 7.12
N TYR A 123 -2.49 1.11 8.04
CA TYR A 123 -1.39 0.17 7.82
C TYR A 123 -1.32 -0.98 8.82
N GLY A 124 -2.10 -0.96 9.87
CA GLY A 124 -2.05 -2.00 10.89
C GLY A 124 -3.34 -2.09 11.71
N LEU A 125 -3.47 -3.19 12.43
CA LEU A 125 -4.59 -3.50 13.29
C LEU A 125 -4.13 -3.75 14.72
N PHE A 126 -4.98 -3.41 15.69
CA PHE A 126 -4.85 -3.81 17.08
C PHE A 126 -6.22 -4.18 17.64
N GLY A 127 -6.25 -4.88 18.73
CA GLY A 127 -7.53 -5.23 19.33
C GLY A 127 -7.48 -6.46 20.23
N ARG A 128 -8.53 -7.27 20.12
CA ARG A 128 -8.67 -8.52 20.89
C ARG A 128 -9.21 -9.62 20.01
N SER A 129 -8.69 -10.83 20.16
CA SER A 129 -9.16 -11.99 19.41
C SER A 129 -9.03 -13.29 20.22
N GLY A 130 -9.87 -14.24 19.88
CA GLY A 130 -9.83 -15.62 20.32
C GLY A 130 -10.17 -16.52 19.14
N TRP A 131 -11.30 -17.20 19.18
CA TRP A 131 -11.89 -17.88 18.02
C TRP A 131 -12.50 -16.90 17.01
N TYR A 132 -12.79 -15.69 17.45
CA TYR A 132 -13.36 -14.59 16.66
C TYR A 132 -12.57 -13.33 16.92
N ILE A 133 -12.80 -12.30 16.12
CA ILE A 133 -12.32 -10.95 16.41
C ILE A 133 -13.28 -10.31 17.43
N ASP A 134 -12.83 -10.18 18.67
CA ASP A 134 -13.60 -9.61 19.77
C ASP A 134 -13.65 -8.09 19.70
N ALA A 135 -12.51 -7.46 19.39
CA ALA A 135 -12.42 -6.02 19.23
C ALA A 135 -11.38 -5.67 18.16
N LEU A 136 -11.60 -4.57 17.44
CA LEU A 136 -10.75 -4.09 16.36
C LEU A 136 -10.55 -2.58 16.47
N GLY A 137 -9.32 -2.15 16.34
CA GLY A 137 -8.89 -0.79 16.11
C GLY A 137 -7.82 -0.78 15.01
N VAL A 138 -7.47 0.40 14.52
CA VAL A 138 -6.59 0.57 13.38
C VAL A 138 -5.45 1.53 13.69
N TYR A 139 -4.31 1.33 13.03
CA TYR A 139 -3.21 2.26 12.96
C TYR A 139 -3.21 2.97 11.62
N ALA A 140 -2.95 4.28 11.67
CA ALA A 140 -2.85 5.12 10.50
C ALA A 140 -1.48 5.80 10.45
N ARG A 141 -0.91 5.89 9.25
CA ARG A 141 0.34 6.60 8.93
C ARG A 141 0.13 7.50 7.72
N ARG A 142 1.04 8.45 7.49
CA ARG A 142 1.06 9.21 6.25
C ARG A 142 1.25 8.24 5.07
N HIS A 143 0.42 8.38 4.04
CA HIS A 143 0.54 7.54 2.83
C HIS A 143 1.83 7.87 2.09
N ILE A 144 2.59 6.82 1.71
CA ILE A 144 3.81 6.94 0.94
C ILE A 144 3.39 7.26 -0.50
N GLY A 145 3.59 8.46 -0.97
CA GLY A 145 3.10 8.96 -2.27
C GLY A 145 2.17 10.18 -2.15
N ALA A 146 1.70 10.50 -0.94
CA ALA A 146 0.92 11.72 -0.71
C ALA A 146 1.74 13.02 -0.89
N ASP A 147 3.06 12.91 -0.86
CA ASP A 147 3.97 14.05 -1.02
C ASP A 147 4.50 14.22 -2.46
N GLU A 148 4.10 13.38 -3.42
CA GLU A 148 4.52 13.50 -4.82
C GLU A 148 3.60 14.39 -5.68
N SER A 149 2.52 14.95 -5.14
CA SER A 149 1.88 16.10 -5.77
C SER A 149 2.69 17.36 -5.47
N TRP A 150 3.81 17.48 -6.12
CA TRP A 150 4.54 18.73 -6.22
C TRP A 150 3.61 19.71 -6.95
N ASP A 151 3.17 20.75 -6.26
CA ASP A 151 2.72 21.96 -6.94
C ASP A 151 3.95 22.50 -7.68
N GLU A 152 4.10 22.13 -8.96
CA GLU A 152 5.14 22.68 -9.85
C GLU A 152 5.08 24.22 -9.88
N ASP A 153 3.96 24.81 -9.48
CA ASP A 153 3.73 26.24 -9.43
C ASP A 153 4.36 26.98 -8.22
N GLU A 154 4.74 26.28 -7.12
CA GLU A 154 5.39 26.94 -5.97
C GLU A 154 6.93 27.01 -6.10
N ASP A 155 7.57 26.20 -6.92
CA ASP A 155 9.04 26.12 -6.95
C ASP A 155 9.68 27.24 -7.79
N GLU A 156 8.97 27.87 -8.72
CA GLU A 156 9.50 29.03 -9.44
C GLU A 156 9.50 30.35 -8.62
N SER A 157 8.62 30.46 -7.60
CA SER A 157 8.54 31.65 -6.77
C SER A 157 9.77 31.84 -5.85
N TRP A 158 10.41 30.74 -5.42
CA TRP A 158 11.59 30.75 -4.58
C TRP A 158 12.87 31.09 -5.35
N LEU A 159 12.94 30.68 -6.63
CA LEU A 159 14.06 31.03 -7.51
C LEU A 159 14.09 32.53 -7.85
N ALA A 160 12.94 33.19 -7.83
CA ALA A 160 12.82 34.62 -8.06
C ALA A 160 13.14 35.47 -6.80
N LEU A 161 13.06 34.87 -5.59
CA LEU A 161 13.33 35.54 -4.30
C LEU A 161 14.76 35.35 -3.80
N ALA A 162 15.51 34.35 -4.27
CA ALA A 162 16.90 34.15 -3.96
C ALA A 162 17.74 35.16 -4.76
N GLY A 163 17.94 36.31 -4.19
CA GLY A 163 18.94 37.28 -4.68
C GLY A 163 20.33 36.65 -4.73
N GLU A 164 21.15 37.06 -5.70
CA GLU A 164 22.54 36.58 -5.85
C GLU A 164 23.32 36.74 -4.53
N GLY A 165 23.51 35.60 -3.81
CA GLY A 165 24.40 35.57 -2.65
C GLY A 165 23.91 34.87 -1.37
N GLU A 166 22.67 34.37 -1.29
CA GLU A 166 22.22 33.60 -0.12
C GLU A 166 22.34 32.09 -0.35
N ALA A 167 22.87 31.39 0.67
CA ALA A 167 23.01 29.94 0.64
C ALA A 167 21.62 29.29 0.72
N LEU A 168 21.28 28.47 -0.26
CA LEU A 168 20.04 27.68 -0.30
C LEU A 168 19.96 26.74 0.91
N PRO A 169 18.76 26.53 1.49
CA PRO A 169 18.59 25.56 2.56
C PRO A 169 18.98 24.15 2.10
N ALA A 170 19.55 23.34 2.99
CA ALA A 170 20.09 22.03 2.70
C ALA A 170 19.09 21.08 2.01
N SER A 171 17.79 21.25 2.28
CA SER A 171 16.71 20.49 1.63
C SER A 171 16.58 20.76 0.13
N VAL A 172 16.90 21.98 -0.34
CA VAL A 172 16.84 22.35 -1.75
C VAL A 172 18.07 21.83 -2.51
N VAL A 173 19.23 21.79 -1.84
CA VAL A 173 20.49 21.26 -2.44
C VAL A 173 20.38 19.75 -2.67
N VAL A 174 19.85 19.00 -1.71
CA VAL A 174 19.67 17.54 -1.83
C VAL A 174 18.67 17.20 -2.96
N ARG A 175 17.63 18.01 -3.15
CA ARG A 175 16.64 17.82 -4.22
C ARG A 175 17.25 18.00 -5.61
N ARG A 176 18.09 19.00 -5.80
CA ARG A 176 18.76 19.24 -7.08
C ARG A 176 19.68 18.10 -7.48
N GLU A 177 20.36 17.46 -6.53
CA GLU A 177 21.21 16.30 -6.77
C GLU A 177 20.38 15.05 -7.16
N VAL A 178 19.20 14.85 -6.57
CA VAL A 178 18.31 13.72 -6.89
C VAL A 178 17.68 13.87 -8.28
N ILE A 179 17.18 15.06 -8.63
CA ILE A 179 16.60 15.32 -9.96
C ILE A 179 17.66 15.17 -11.05
N ALA A 180 18.84 15.74 -10.88
CA ALA A 180 19.94 15.61 -11.83
C ALA A 180 20.43 14.15 -11.97
N SER A 181 20.31 13.33 -10.92
CA SER A 181 20.65 11.91 -10.96
C SER A 181 19.61 11.09 -11.74
N ASN A 182 18.33 11.42 -11.60
CA ASN A 182 17.25 10.73 -12.32
C ASN A 182 17.27 11.06 -13.82
N GLU A 183 17.45 12.33 -14.19
CA GLU A 183 17.60 12.74 -15.59
C GLU A 183 18.82 12.08 -16.27
N ALA A 184 19.93 11.94 -15.54
CA ALA A 184 21.13 11.27 -16.05
C ALA A 184 20.95 9.75 -16.18
N LEU A 185 20.09 9.13 -15.38
CA LEU A 185 19.75 7.70 -15.49
C LEU A 185 18.84 7.43 -16.69
N ASP A 186 17.83 8.28 -16.93
CA ASP A 186 16.95 8.18 -18.08
C ASP A 186 17.72 8.36 -19.41
N GLU A 187 18.66 9.30 -19.49
CA GLU A 187 19.52 9.47 -20.67
C GLU A 187 20.47 8.26 -20.90
N LEU A 188 20.91 7.59 -19.83
CA LEU A 188 21.76 6.39 -19.91
C LEU A 188 20.97 5.16 -20.38
N GLU A 189 19.73 4.98 -19.93
CA GLU A 189 18.88 3.87 -20.36
C GLU A 189 18.50 3.98 -21.84
N ASP A 190 18.17 5.18 -22.33
CA ASP A 190 17.87 5.42 -23.75
C ASP A 190 19.10 5.18 -24.64
N SER A 191 20.31 5.56 -24.20
CA SER A 191 21.53 5.36 -24.98
C SER A 191 21.94 3.89 -25.07
N THR A 192 21.81 3.14 -23.98
CA THR A 192 22.14 1.70 -23.96
C THR A 192 21.11 0.87 -24.72
N LEU A 193 19.85 1.25 -24.74
CA LEU A 193 18.83 0.59 -25.54
C LEU A 193 19.04 0.82 -27.05
N ALA A 194 19.43 2.03 -27.43
CA ALA A 194 19.72 2.37 -28.82
C ALA A 194 20.96 1.60 -29.37
N GLU A 195 22.02 1.45 -28.56
CA GLU A 195 23.19 0.66 -28.91
C GLU A 195 22.86 -0.85 -29.03
N ALA A 196 22.05 -1.40 -28.10
CA ALA A 196 21.63 -2.80 -28.14
C ALA A 196 20.78 -3.12 -29.39
N ILE A 197 19.91 -2.20 -29.81
CA ILE A 197 19.11 -2.35 -31.05
C ILE A 197 19.99 -2.26 -32.31
N ALA A 198 21.02 -1.42 -32.30
CA ALA A 198 21.95 -1.30 -33.43
C ALA A 198 22.83 -2.56 -33.62
N GLU A 199 23.27 -3.19 -32.54
CA GLU A 199 24.02 -4.46 -32.59
C GLU A 199 23.18 -5.64 -33.06
N MET A 200 21.90 -5.72 -32.67
CA MET A 200 20.97 -6.78 -33.09
C MET A 200 20.57 -6.67 -34.57
N GLY A 201 20.68 -5.50 -35.18
CA GLY A 201 20.36 -5.28 -36.60
C GLY A 201 21.46 -5.63 -37.59
N ALA A 202 22.69 -5.90 -37.12
CA ALA A 202 23.85 -6.11 -37.98
C ALA A 202 24.10 -7.59 -38.38
N ASP A 203 23.44 -8.56 -37.77
CA ASP A 203 23.73 -10.00 -37.99
C ASP A 203 22.75 -10.73 -38.95
N THR A 204 21.93 -10.01 -39.73
CA THR A 204 20.94 -10.65 -40.65
C THR A 204 21.27 -10.54 -42.14
N GLU A 205 22.50 -10.22 -42.55
CA GLU A 205 22.94 -10.37 -43.95
C GLU A 205 24.13 -11.33 -44.09
N GLY A 206 23.83 -12.60 -44.21
CA GLY A 206 24.82 -13.67 -44.40
C GLY A 206 24.23 -14.96 -44.98
N GLU A 207 24.10 -14.96 -46.32
CA GLU A 207 24.17 -16.12 -47.21
C GLU A 207 23.55 -17.48 -46.82
N GLY A 208 22.47 -17.81 -47.47
CA GLY A 208 21.98 -19.17 -47.65
C GLY A 208 21.84 -19.52 -49.14
N THR A 209 22.91 -19.96 -49.79
CA THR A 209 22.86 -20.64 -51.11
C THR A 209 22.30 -22.05 -50.89
N VAL A 210 21.12 -22.28 -51.46
CA VAL A 210 20.56 -23.62 -51.62
C VAL A 210 21.16 -24.30 -52.85
N ASP A 211 21.87 -25.42 -52.68
CA ASP A 211 22.26 -26.30 -53.77
C ASP A 211 21.26 -27.48 -53.83
N ALA A 212 20.63 -27.61 -54.98
CA ALA A 212 19.70 -28.69 -55.31
C ALA A 212 20.43 -29.72 -56.13
N ALA A 213 20.52 -30.99 -55.65
CA ALA A 213 20.84 -32.12 -56.51
C ALA A 213 20.34 -33.45 -55.98
N VAL A 214 19.49 -34.07 -56.81
CA VAL A 214 19.11 -35.51 -56.97
C VAL A 214 18.35 -36.15 -55.84
#